data_9f3fa9ac019872fe250cc7404930d0ca
#
_entry.id   9f3fa9ac019872fe250cc7404930d0ca
#
_cell.length_a   1.000
_cell.length_b   1.000
_cell.length_c   1.000
_cell.angle_alpha   90.00
_cell.angle_beta   90.00
_cell.angle_gamma   90.00
#
_symmetry.space_group_name_H-M   'P 1'
#
loop_
_entity.id
_entity.type
_entity.pdbx_description
1 polymer ?
#
loop_
_entity_poly.entity_id
_entity_poly.type
_entity_poly.pdbx_seq_one_letter_code
_entity_poly.pdbx_strand_id
1 'polypeptide(L)'
;GCFSFFPTKNLGAAGDGGAVTTSDAQLAQAMRELAVHGMPERYLHTSLGYNSRLDAIQAAVLNVKLPRLEEWIGKRTAIAKRYRDALGDLNCLTLPTADDGHSWNQFVVRIGSCPSGQPLCNASCTPSNTSARHGIPESCCRDWVKQTLQERGVSTIIYYPIPIHRQPAYAHLGLQQGSLPVTEQLCSQVLSLPIFPELSGQQQEAVIDTVRQLLAPNVPAQFRRADEGDQDRMVA
;
A
#
# COMPACT_ATOMS: atom_id res chain seq x y z
N GLY A 1 -0.20 21.12 6.60
CA GLY A 1 -0.37 19.68 6.39
C GLY A 1 -1.45 19.38 5.38
N CYS A 2 -1.31 18.27 4.62
CA CYS A 2 -2.33 17.81 3.68
C CYS A 2 -2.82 16.43 4.12
N PHE A 3 -4.13 16.26 4.21
CA PHE A 3 -4.77 15.03 4.67
C PHE A 3 -5.69 14.48 3.59
N SER A 4 -5.65 13.17 3.40
CA SER A 4 -6.58 12.45 2.53
C SER A 4 -7.61 11.71 3.36
N PHE A 5 -8.87 11.86 3.01
CA PHE A 5 -10.00 11.11 3.58
C PHE A 5 -10.58 10.11 2.58
N PHE A 6 -9.78 9.72 1.57
CA PHE A 6 -10.18 8.65 0.65
C PHE A 6 -10.63 7.42 1.45
N PRO A 7 -11.64 6.65 1.02
CA PRO A 7 -12.29 5.60 1.82
C PRO A 7 -11.36 4.57 2.46
N THR A 8 -10.20 4.28 1.83
CA THR A 8 -9.22 3.31 2.35
C THR A 8 -8.24 3.87 3.38
N LYS A 9 -8.34 5.17 3.74
CA LYS A 9 -7.49 5.77 4.78
C LYS A 9 -7.95 5.37 6.18
N ASN A 10 -7.05 5.46 7.16
CA ASN A 10 -7.40 5.17 8.56
C ASN A 10 -8.61 5.98 9.03
N LEU A 11 -8.69 7.25 8.63
CA LEU A 11 -9.89 8.07 8.72
C LEU A 11 -10.40 8.32 7.29
N GLY A 12 -11.21 7.41 6.79
CA GLY A 12 -11.79 7.49 5.44
C GLY A 12 -13.24 7.96 5.46
N ALA A 13 -13.61 8.85 4.56
CA ALA A 13 -15.00 9.20 4.25
C ALA A 13 -15.70 8.05 3.47
N ALA A 14 -16.95 8.24 3.07
CA ALA A 14 -17.68 7.30 2.20
C ALA A 14 -17.44 7.59 0.69
N GLY A 15 -16.63 8.60 0.37
CA GLY A 15 -16.22 9.03 -0.97
C GLY A 15 -14.96 9.89 -0.88
N ASP A 16 -14.66 10.63 -1.94
CA ASP A 16 -13.50 11.52 -1.97
C ASP A 16 -13.62 12.63 -0.92
N GLY A 17 -12.50 12.95 -0.29
CA GLY A 17 -12.38 13.99 0.70
C GLY A 17 -10.94 14.23 1.12
N GLY A 18 -10.70 15.42 1.63
CA GLY A 18 -9.39 15.84 2.14
C GLY A 18 -9.48 17.12 2.94
N ALA A 19 -8.39 17.45 3.61
CA ALA A 19 -8.22 18.70 4.32
C ALA A 19 -6.79 19.21 4.18
N VAL A 20 -6.65 20.52 4.28
CA VAL A 20 -5.35 21.18 4.38
C VAL A 20 -5.34 22.03 5.64
N THR A 21 -4.24 21.96 6.40
CA THR A 21 -4.02 22.80 7.59
C THR A 21 -2.79 23.66 7.41
N THR A 22 -2.86 24.91 7.82
CA THR A 22 -1.74 25.85 7.83
C THR A 22 -1.88 26.85 8.96
N SER A 23 -0.75 27.37 9.44
CA SER A 23 -0.69 28.51 10.38
C SER A 23 -0.69 29.86 9.64
N ASP A 24 -0.51 29.86 8.33
CA ASP A 24 -0.52 31.06 7.50
C ASP A 24 -1.95 31.40 7.09
N ALA A 25 -2.46 32.52 7.60
CA ALA A 25 -3.82 32.98 7.34
C ALA A 25 -4.04 33.39 5.88
N GLN A 26 -3.03 33.95 5.21
CA GLN A 26 -3.14 34.34 3.80
C GLN A 26 -3.23 33.10 2.90
N LEU A 27 -2.38 32.10 3.18
CA LEU A 27 -2.44 30.81 2.48
C LEU A 27 -3.77 30.10 2.73
N ALA A 28 -4.29 30.11 3.96
CA ALA A 28 -5.59 29.53 4.27
C ALA A 28 -6.72 30.18 3.49
N GLN A 29 -6.70 31.51 3.36
CA GLN A 29 -7.69 32.25 2.59
C GLN A 29 -7.60 31.93 1.08
N ALA A 30 -6.39 31.98 0.52
CA ALA A 30 -6.17 31.64 -0.89
C ALA A 30 -6.64 30.22 -1.23
N MET A 31 -6.37 29.22 -0.36
CA MET A 31 -6.85 27.85 -0.56
C MET A 31 -8.38 27.75 -0.51
N ARG A 32 -9.06 28.49 0.40
CA ARG A 32 -10.53 28.52 0.43
C ARG A 32 -11.12 29.09 -0.84
N GLU A 33 -10.56 30.18 -1.35
CA GLU A 33 -10.99 30.80 -2.61
C GLU A 33 -10.78 29.87 -3.80
N LEU A 34 -9.61 29.25 -3.92
CA LEU A 34 -9.29 28.29 -4.97
C LEU A 34 -10.25 27.09 -4.94
N ALA A 35 -10.60 26.57 -3.77
CA ALA A 35 -11.50 25.43 -3.62
C ALA A 35 -12.94 25.69 -4.08
N VAL A 36 -13.32 26.97 -4.23
CA VAL A 36 -14.66 27.41 -4.65
C VAL A 36 -14.59 28.31 -5.88
N HIS A 37 -13.88 27.86 -6.92
CA HIS A 37 -13.80 28.51 -8.22
C HIS A 37 -13.09 29.88 -8.23
N GLY A 38 -12.17 30.15 -7.31
CA GLY A 38 -11.48 31.44 -7.19
C GLY A 38 -12.40 32.57 -6.74
N MET A 39 -13.37 32.27 -5.88
CA MET A 39 -14.47 33.14 -5.50
C MET A 39 -14.33 33.60 -4.05
N PRO A 40 -13.79 34.83 -3.78
CA PRO A 40 -13.74 35.41 -2.43
C PRO A 40 -15.12 35.79 -1.90
N GLU A 41 -16.01 36.20 -2.78
CA GLU A 41 -17.41 36.57 -2.50
C GLU A 41 -18.34 35.91 -3.51
N ARG A 42 -19.60 35.67 -3.13
CA ARG A 42 -20.57 35.01 -3.99
C ARG A 42 -20.72 35.73 -5.34
N TYR A 43 -20.49 34.98 -6.44
CA TYR A 43 -20.53 35.45 -7.83
C TYR A 43 -19.37 36.37 -8.25
N LEU A 44 -18.41 36.68 -7.38
CA LEU A 44 -17.23 37.45 -7.73
C LEU A 44 -16.02 36.51 -7.82
N HIS A 45 -15.51 36.31 -9.04
CA HIS A 45 -14.34 35.45 -9.30
C HIS A 45 -13.13 36.33 -9.60
N THR A 46 -12.14 36.30 -8.74
CA THR A 46 -10.92 37.13 -8.88
C THR A 46 -9.72 36.31 -9.40
N SER A 47 -9.84 34.98 -9.42
CA SER A 47 -8.83 34.07 -9.94
C SER A 47 -9.48 32.82 -10.53
N LEU A 48 -8.70 32.02 -11.28
CA LEU A 48 -9.12 30.68 -11.67
C LEU A 48 -9.03 29.76 -10.45
N GLY A 49 -10.06 28.95 -10.22
CA GLY A 49 -10.12 28.01 -9.14
C GLY A 49 -10.74 26.67 -9.52
N TYR A 50 -11.01 25.84 -8.54
CA TYR A 50 -11.49 24.47 -8.69
C TYR A 50 -12.82 24.27 -7.96
N ASN A 51 -13.52 23.21 -8.31
CA ASN A 51 -14.57 22.66 -7.45
C ASN A 51 -13.92 21.61 -6.53
N SER A 52 -13.37 22.04 -5.39
CA SER A 52 -12.63 21.19 -4.44
C SER A 52 -13.14 21.41 -3.02
N ARG A 53 -14.41 21.04 -2.81
CA ARG A 53 -15.11 21.17 -1.53
C ARG A 53 -15.23 19.82 -0.85
N LEU A 54 -15.38 19.81 0.46
CA LEU A 54 -15.80 18.65 1.22
C LEU A 54 -17.33 18.69 1.40
N ASP A 55 -18.03 17.70 0.87
CA ASP A 55 -19.48 17.61 1.02
C ASP A 55 -19.89 17.41 2.48
N ALA A 56 -20.99 18.02 2.91
CA ALA A 56 -21.49 17.92 4.29
C ALA A 56 -21.76 16.48 4.72
N ILE A 57 -22.19 15.61 3.80
CA ILE A 57 -22.41 14.18 4.07
C ILE A 57 -21.07 13.51 4.41
N GLN A 58 -20.00 13.78 3.64
CA GLN A 58 -18.68 13.23 3.90
C GLN A 58 -18.12 13.75 5.25
N ALA A 59 -18.29 15.03 5.53
CA ALA A 59 -17.92 15.62 6.81
C ALA A 59 -18.67 14.97 7.99
N ALA A 60 -19.96 14.69 7.85
CA ALA A 60 -20.76 14.00 8.85
C ALA A 60 -20.25 12.57 9.11
N VAL A 61 -19.92 11.81 8.06
CA VAL A 61 -19.29 10.48 8.19
C VAL A 61 -17.96 10.56 8.94
N LEU A 62 -17.12 11.53 8.60
CA LEU A 62 -15.82 11.73 9.27
C LEU A 62 -16.00 12.08 10.75
N ASN A 63 -16.97 12.95 11.10
CA ASN A 63 -17.27 13.30 12.49
C ASN A 63 -17.71 12.10 13.34
N VAL A 64 -18.46 11.17 12.76
CA VAL A 64 -18.86 9.90 13.43
C VAL A 64 -17.66 8.96 13.61
N LYS A 65 -16.72 8.93 12.66
CA LYS A 65 -15.57 8.02 12.66
C LYS A 65 -14.39 8.54 13.48
N LEU A 66 -14.17 9.85 13.51
CA LEU A 66 -13.01 10.48 14.15
C LEU A 66 -12.80 10.06 15.62
N PRO A 67 -13.84 9.97 16.47
CA PRO A 67 -13.67 9.52 17.87
C PRO A 67 -13.16 8.08 18.02
N ARG A 68 -13.23 7.27 16.97
CA ARG A 68 -12.76 5.89 16.97
C ARG A 68 -11.35 5.72 16.40
N LEU A 69 -10.75 6.78 15.87
CA LEU A 69 -9.49 6.69 15.14
C LEU A 69 -8.35 6.14 16.00
N GLU A 70 -8.22 6.58 17.24
CA GLU A 70 -7.17 6.11 18.16
C GLU A 70 -7.32 4.61 18.48
N GLU A 71 -8.55 4.13 18.70
CA GLU A 71 -8.84 2.70 18.87
C GLU A 71 -8.38 1.90 17.64
N TRP A 72 -8.70 2.36 16.44
CA TRP A 72 -8.33 1.69 15.19
C TRP A 72 -6.82 1.68 14.96
N ILE A 73 -6.13 2.78 15.28
CA ILE A 73 -4.65 2.84 15.22
C ILE A 73 -4.06 1.85 16.22
N GLY A 74 -4.58 1.76 17.44
CA GLY A 74 -4.14 0.79 18.44
C GLY A 74 -4.29 -0.66 17.96
N LYS A 75 -5.43 -1.01 17.34
CA LYS A 75 -5.65 -2.34 16.75
C LYS A 75 -4.67 -2.63 15.60
N ARG A 76 -4.44 -1.67 14.70
CA ARG A 76 -3.45 -1.80 13.61
C ARG A 76 -2.03 -1.97 14.16
N THR A 77 -1.68 -1.26 15.23
CA THR A 77 -0.38 -1.40 15.90
C THR A 77 -0.19 -2.81 16.47
N ALA A 78 -1.21 -3.38 17.10
CA ALA A 78 -1.16 -4.75 17.61
C ALA A 78 -1.00 -5.77 16.48
N ILE A 79 -1.72 -5.61 15.36
CA ILE A 79 -1.59 -6.45 14.17
C ILE A 79 -0.18 -6.33 13.57
N ALA A 80 0.34 -5.11 13.41
CA ALA A 80 1.68 -4.86 12.89
C ALA A 80 2.76 -5.50 13.77
N LYS A 81 2.62 -5.38 15.10
CA LYS A 81 3.52 -6.02 16.05
C LYS A 81 3.52 -7.54 15.86
N ARG A 82 2.35 -8.17 15.80
CA ARG A 82 2.25 -9.62 15.62
C ARG A 82 2.88 -10.10 14.29
N TYR A 83 2.68 -9.37 13.19
CA TYR A 83 3.37 -9.66 11.92
C TYR A 83 4.88 -9.58 12.07
N ARG A 84 5.39 -8.55 12.74
CA ARG A 84 6.84 -8.38 12.95
C ARG A 84 7.42 -9.51 13.82
N ASP A 85 6.74 -9.87 14.90
CA ASP A 85 7.16 -10.94 15.79
C ASP A 85 7.15 -12.31 15.07
N ALA A 86 6.14 -12.55 14.23
CA ALA A 86 5.94 -13.85 13.58
C ALA A 86 6.70 -14.04 12.26
N LEU A 87 7.12 -12.96 11.59
CA LEU A 87 7.76 -13.02 10.26
C LEU A 87 9.21 -12.49 10.28
N GLY A 88 9.71 -12.03 11.41
CA GLY A 88 11.01 -11.38 11.54
C GLY A 88 12.23 -12.27 11.30
N ASP A 89 12.05 -13.58 11.37
CA ASP A 89 13.09 -14.59 11.11
C ASP A 89 13.22 -14.98 9.62
N LEU A 90 12.33 -14.47 8.74
CA LEU A 90 12.35 -14.77 7.31
C LEU A 90 13.36 -13.88 6.58
N ASN A 91 14.55 -14.39 6.30
CA ASN A 91 15.67 -13.63 5.70
C ASN A 91 15.38 -13.04 4.31
N CYS A 92 14.39 -13.57 3.57
CA CYS A 92 13.97 -13.05 2.29
C CYS A 92 12.92 -11.92 2.39
N LEU A 93 12.51 -11.59 3.62
CA LEU A 93 11.49 -10.61 3.91
C LEU A 93 12.07 -9.47 4.76
N THR A 94 12.00 -8.23 4.27
CA THR A 94 12.31 -7.06 5.09
C THR A 94 11.03 -6.45 5.59
N LEU A 95 10.87 -6.39 6.91
CA LEU A 95 9.70 -5.84 7.58
C LEU A 95 9.88 -4.33 7.84
N PRO A 96 8.78 -3.55 7.91
CA PRO A 96 8.84 -2.15 8.26
C PRO A 96 9.28 -1.97 9.72
N THR A 97 10.04 -0.89 9.99
CA THR A 97 10.37 -0.46 11.35
C THR A 97 9.12 0.04 12.07
N ALA A 98 9.11 -0.08 13.39
CA ALA A 98 8.05 0.50 14.22
C ALA A 98 8.61 1.74 14.91
N ASP A 99 8.24 2.90 14.38
CA ASP A 99 8.52 4.17 15.02
C ASP A 99 7.30 4.62 15.82
N ASP A 100 7.53 5.40 16.88
CA ASP A 100 6.46 5.99 17.68
C ASP A 100 5.57 6.88 16.79
N GLY A 101 4.26 6.72 16.92
CA GLY A 101 3.28 7.45 16.12
C GLY A 101 2.98 6.88 14.73
N HIS A 102 3.53 5.73 14.37
CA HIS A 102 3.19 5.07 13.11
C HIS A 102 1.73 4.62 13.09
N SER A 103 0.94 5.09 12.12
CA SER A 103 -0.51 4.84 12.05
C SER A 103 -0.90 3.53 11.38
N TRP A 104 0.04 2.81 10.80
CA TRP A 104 -0.12 1.51 10.15
C TRP A 104 -1.29 1.48 9.14
N ASN A 105 -1.39 2.51 8.31
CA ASN A 105 -2.37 2.52 7.21
C ASN A 105 -2.16 1.34 6.26
N GLN A 106 -0.89 0.97 6.06
CA GLN A 106 -0.45 -0.18 5.27
C GLN A 106 0.67 -0.89 6.02
N PHE A 107 0.76 -2.22 5.87
CA PHE A 107 1.89 -3.02 6.35
C PHE A 107 2.69 -3.48 5.14
N VAL A 108 3.65 -2.66 4.73
CA VAL A 108 4.44 -2.88 3.51
C VAL A 108 5.71 -3.65 3.85
N VAL A 109 5.84 -4.83 3.29
CA VAL A 109 7.04 -5.64 3.35
C VAL A 109 7.84 -5.54 2.04
N ARG A 110 9.13 -5.84 2.08
CA ARG A 110 9.97 -5.94 0.88
C ARG A 110 10.33 -7.40 0.67
N ILE A 111 10.05 -7.92 -0.52
CA ILE A 111 10.48 -9.25 -0.94
C ILE A 111 11.88 -9.12 -1.53
N GLY A 112 12.87 -9.64 -0.83
CA GLY A 112 14.27 -9.69 -1.27
C GLY A 112 14.57 -10.91 -2.13
N SER A 113 15.83 -11.02 -2.57
CA SER A 113 16.35 -12.25 -3.13
C SER A 113 16.47 -13.32 -2.05
N CYS A 114 16.22 -14.58 -2.40
CA CYS A 114 16.44 -15.67 -1.47
C CYS A 114 17.94 -15.74 -1.06
N PRO A 115 18.26 -15.93 0.24
CA PRO A 115 19.65 -16.04 0.72
C PRO A 115 20.47 -17.14 0.05
N SER A 116 19.82 -18.17 -0.51
CA SER A 116 20.46 -19.25 -1.28
C SER A 116 20.89 -18.82 -2.68
N GLY A 117 20.68 -17.57 -3.08
CA GLY A 117 20.91 -17.11 -4.45
C GLY A 117 19.95 -17.69 -5.49
N GLN A 118 19.06 -18.61 -5.07
CA GLN A 118 18.02 -19.15 -5.94
C GLN A 118 16.80 -18.24 -5.91
N PRO A 119 16.17 -17.93 -7.06
CA PRO A 119 14.92 -17.20 -7.07
C PRO A 119 13.86 -18.00 -6.29
N LEU A 120 13.03 -17.29 -5.49
CA LEU A 120 11.88 -17.88 -4.79
C LEU A 120 10.88 -18.55 -5.76
N CYS A 121 10.87 -18.11 -7.00
CA CYS A 121 10.16 -18.73 -8.12
C CYS A 121 11.04 -19.80 -8.76
N ASN A 122 10.49 -20.96 -9.06
CA ASN A 122 11.17 -22.02 -9.81
C ASN A 122 11.88 -21.46 -11.06
N ALA A 123 12.99 -22.07 -11.47
CA ALA A 123 13.98 -21.71 -12.49
C ALA A 123 13.50 -21.10 -13.84
N SER A 124 12.22 -20.84 -14.02
CA SER A 124 11.64 -20.11 -15.16
C SER A 124 11.70 -18.58 -15.03
N CYS A 125 12.15 -18.05 -13.90
CA CYS A 125 12.43 -16.62 -13.73
C CYS A 125 13.84 -16.29 -14.27
N THR A 126 14.03 -16.38 -15.55
CA THR A 126 15.16 -15.70 -16.18
C THR A 126 14.79 -14.22 -16.37
N PRO A 127 15.73 -13.28 -16.17
CA PRO A 127 15.49 -11.85 -16.44
C PRO A 127 14.95 -11.54 -17.83
N SER A 128 15.05 -12.49 -18.76
CA SER A 128 14.59 -12.40 -20.16
C SER A 128 13.10 -12.68 -20.37
N ASN A 129 12.38 -13.24 -19.38
CA ASN A 129 10.95 -13.58 -19.51
C ASN A 129 10.02 -12.62 -18.73
N THR A 130 10.57 -11.56 -18.13
CA THR A 130 9.74 -10.54 -17.54
C THR A 130 9.22 -9.62 -18.64
N SER A 131 7.94 -9.72 -18.93
CA SER A 131 7.25 -8.74 -19.77
C SER A 131 7.33 -7.38 -19.06
N ALA A 132 8.28 -6.55 -19.50
CA ALA A 132 8.45 -5.21 -18.97
C ALA A 132 7.22 -4.38 -19.32
N ARG A 133 6.27 -4.26 -18.40
CA ARG A 133 5.20 -3.27 -18.53
C ARG A 133 5.81 -1.89 -18.33
N HIS A 134 5.67 -1.03 -19.33
CA HIS A 134 6.20 0.34 -19.33
C HIS A 134 7.73 0.44 -19.12
N GLY A 135 8.51 -0.57 -19.54
CA GLY A 135 9.98 -0.55 -19.46
C GLY A 135 10.55 -0.72 -18.04
N ILE A 136 9.74 -1.19 -17.08
CA ILE A 136 10.17 -1.50 -15.72
C ILE A 136 10.28 -3.00 -15.59
N PRO A 137 11.43 -3.56 -15.15
CA PRO A 137 11.55 -4.99 -14.88
C PRO A 137 10.52 -5.39 -13.81
N GLU A 138 9.60 -6.26 -14.14
CA GLU A 138 8.76 -6.90 -13.13
C GLU A 138 9.67 -7.68 -12.18
N SER A 139 9.49 -7.52 -10.87
CA SER A 139 10.19 -8.34 -9.89
C SER A 139 9.56 -9.72 -9.90
N CYS A 140 10.19 -10.64 -10.59
CA CYS A 140 9.74 -12.02 -10.68
C CYS A 140 9.41 -12.62 -9.29
N CYS A 141 10.21 -12.36 -8.25
CA CYS A 141 9.98 -12.91 -6.92
C CYS A 141 8.76 -12.28 -6.22
N ARG A 142 8.63 -10.94 -6.23
CA ARG A 142 7.51 -10.24 -5.60
C ARG A 142 6.18 -10.58 -6.27
N ASP A 143 6.14 -10.60 -7.59
CA ASP A 143 4.93 -10.86 -8.36
C ASP A 143 4.48 -12.32 -8.23
N TRP A 144 5.44 -13.26 -8.21
CA TRP A 144 5.15 -14.65 -7.90
C TRP A 144 4.60 -14.83 -6.47
N VAL A 145 5.21 -14.19 -5.46
CA VAL A 145 4.71 -14.22 -4.07
C VAL A 145 3.28 -13.67 -4.02
N LYS A 146 3.03 -12.52 -4.66
CA LYS A 146 1.69 -11.92 -4.72
C LYS A 146 0.67 -12.88 -5.33
N GLN A 147 0.98 -13.48 -6.47
CA GLN A 147 0.10 -14.41 -7.15
C GLN A 147 -0.18 -15.65 -6.28
N THR A 148 0.87 -16.27 -5.72
CA THR A 148 0.72 -17.47 -4.89
C THR A 148 -0.06 -17.20 -3.61
N LEU A 149 0.13 -16.03 -2.98
CA LEU A 149 -0.69 -15.60 -1.84
C LEU A 149 -2.17 -15.46 -2.22
N GLN A 150 -2.45 -14.86 -3.39
CA GLN A 150 -3.81 -14.71 -3.89
C GLN A 150 -4.48 -16.06 -4.17
N GLU A 151 -3.76 -17.02 -4.76
CA GLU A 151 -4.23 -18.38 -5.02
C GLU A 151 -4.55 -19.15 -3.72
N ARG A 152 -3.91 -18.75 -2.61
CA ARG A 152 -4.15 -19.30 -1.26
C ARG A 152 -5.12 -18.46 -0.42
N GLY A 153 -5.87 -17.54 -1.04
CA GLY A 153 -6.88 -16.72 -0.37
C GLY A 153 -6.34 -15.52 0.40
N VAL A 154 -5.05 -15.19 0.29
CA VAL A 154 -4.46 -14.00 0.92
C VAL A 154 -4.36 -12.86 -0.10
N SER A 155 -5.25 -11.88 0.00
CA SER A 155 -5.24 -10.69 -0.87
C SER A 155 -4.14 -9.72 -0.46
N THR A 156 -3.30 -9.31 -1.41
CA THR A 156 -2.19 -8.37 -1.21
C THR A 156 -2.16 -7.29 -2.29
N ILE A 157 -1.62 -6.13 -1.97
CA ILE A 157 -1.59 -4.99 -2.89
C ILE A 157 -0.16 -4.45 -3.02
N ILE A 158 0.21 -3.96 -4.19
CA ILE A 158 1.50 -3.31 -4.44
C ILE A 158 1.33 -1.79 -4.42
N TYR A 159 1.95 -1.14 -3.46
CA TYR A 159 1.97 0.32 -3.32
C TYR A 159 3.42 0.83 -3.40
N TYR A 160 3.98 1.18 -4.58
CA TYR A 160 3.36 1.19 -5.93
C TYR A 160 4.28 0.48 -6.92
N PRO A 161 3.77 -0.08 -8.03
CA PRO A 161 4.59 -0.88 -8.95
C PRO A 161 5.49 -0.05 -9.86
N ILE A 162 5.12 1.22 -10.10
CA ILE A 162 5.82 2.13 -11.03
C ILE A 162 6.30 3.37 -10.26
N PRO A 163 7.61 3.68 -10.26
CA PRO A 163 8.12 4.93 -9.69
C PRO A 163 7.52 6.16 -10.37
N ILE A 164 7.24 7.21 -9.60
CA ILE A 164 6.59 8.43 -10.12
C ILE A 164 7.37 9.02 -11.32
N HIS A 165 8.70 9.11 -11.23
CA HIS A 165 9.54 9.65 -12.31
C HIS A 165 9.50 8.82 -13.61
N ARG A 166 9.02 7.57 -13.55
CA ARG A 166 8.83 6.67 -14.71
C ARG A 166 7.40 6.67 -15.24
N GLN A 167 6.49 7.41 -14.63
CA GLN A 167 5.13 7.56 -15.14
C GLN A 167 5.14 8.40 -16.42
N PRO A 168 4.33 8.04 -17.45
CA PRO A 168 4.27 8.81 -18.71
C PRO A 168 4.01 10.30 -18.52
N ALA A 169 3.21 10.67 -17.51
CA ALA A 169 2.91 12.06 -17.17
C ALA A 169 4.17 12.89 -16.79
N TYR A 170 5.23 12.24 -16.35
CA TYR A 170 6.50 12.86 -15.95
C TYR A 170 7.64 12.66 -16.96
N ALA A 171 7.33 12.15 -18.15
CA ALA A 171 8.35 11.93 -19.20
C ALA A 171 9.13 13.20 -19.57
N HIS A 172 8.49 14.36 -19.42
CA HIS A 172 9.10 15.68 -19.66
C HIS A 172 10.29 16.01 -18.73
N LEU A 173 10.42 15.32 -17.58
CA LEU A 173 11.57 15.48 -16.68
C LEU A 173 12.86 14.83 -17.21
N GLY A 174 12.78 14.02 -18.26
CA GLY A 174 13.95 13.38 -18.89
C GLY A 174 14.66 12.33 -18.03
N LEU A 175 14.11 11.95 -16.88
CA LEU A 175 14.69 10.95 -15.97
C LEU A 175 14.59 9.56 -16.57
N GLN A 176 15.73 8.91 -16.75
CA GLN A 176 15.83 7.57 -17.30
C GLN A 176 15.81 6.50 -16.20
N GLN A 177 15.73 5.23 -16.61
CA GLN A 177 15.94 4.10 -15.69
C GLN A 177 17.34 4.20 -15.05
N GLY A 178 17.42 3.95 -13.75
CA GLY A 178 18.62 4.10 -12.95
C GLY A 178 18.84 5.50 -12.38
N SER A 179 18.01 6.50 -12.75
CA SER A 179 18.11 7.87 -12.19
C SER A 179 17.82 7.93 -10.69
N LEU A 180 16.89 7.11 -10.23
CA LEU A 180 16.50 7.01 -8.81
C LEU A 180 16.53 5.53 -8.37
N PRO A 181 17.72 4.92 -8.22
CA PRO A 181 17.87 3.47 -8.09
C PRO A 181 17.17 2.89 -6.84
N VAL A 182 17.19 3.61 -5.72
CA VAL A 182 16.52 3.18 -4.50
C VAL A 182 15.00 3.10 -4.69
N THR A 183 14.39 4.11 -5.30
CA THR A 183 12.95 4.15 -5.60
C THR A 183 12.56 3.03 -6.56
N GLU A 184 13.35 2.83 -7.61
CA GLU A 184 13.11 1.80 -8.61
C GLU A 184 13.20 0.40 -8.00
N GLN A 185 14.21 0.16 -7.14
CA GLN A 185 14.35 -1.07 -6.40
C GLN A 185 13.16 -1.32 -5.45
N LEU A 186 12.74 -0.31 -4.69
CA LEU A 186 11.59 -0.45 -3.80
C LEU A 186 10.31 -0.79 -4.56
N CYS A 187 10.02 -0.12 -5.67
CA CYS A 187 8.86 -0.42 -6.51
C CYS A 187 8.85 -1.86 -7.04
N SER A 188 10.03 -2.47 -7.21
CA SER A 188 10.14 -3.88 -7.62
C SER A 188 9.97 -4.88 -6.47
N GLN A 189 10.08 -4.46 -5.20
CA GLN A 189 10.15 -5.35 -4.03
C GLN A 189 8.94 -5.25 -3.10
N VAL A 190 8.25 -4.10 -3.06
CA VAL A 190 7.21 -3.84 -2.06
C VAL A 190 5.95 -4.65 -2.29
N LEU A 191 5.36 -5.14 -1.19
CA LEU A 191 4.09 -5.84 -1.13
C LEU A 191 3.39 -5.52 0.19
N SER A 192 2.12 -5.12 0.16
CA SER A 192 1.32 -4.85 1.36
C SER A 192 0.56 -6.08 1.78
N LEU A 193 0.78 -6.53 3.02
CA LEU A 193 -0.03 -7.55 3.68
C LEU A 193 -1.33 -6.93 4.23
N PRO A 194 -2.40 -7.74 4.41
CA PRO A 194 -3.67 -7.27 4.96
C PRO A 194 -3.48 -6.63 6.35
N ILE A 195 -3.99 -5.42 6.52
CA ILE A 195 -4.01 -4.72 7.81
C ILE A 195 -5.21 -3.79 7.88
N PHE A 196 -6.15 -4.08 8.78
CA PHE A 196 -7.32 -3.24 9.07
C PHE A 196 -7.82 -3.55 10.49
N PRO A 197 -8.51 -2.62 11.17
CA PRO A 197 -8.85 -2.77 12.59
C PRO A 197 -9.70 -3.99 12.93
N GLU A 198 -10.48 -4.49 11.97
CA GLU A 198 -11.39 -5.62 12.11
C GLU A 198 -10.74 -6.98 11.76
N LEU A 199 -9.46 -6.99 11.34
CA LEU A 199 -8.73 -8.22 11.02
C LEU A 199 -8.69 -9.12 12.26
N SER A 200 -9.36 -10.26 12.20
CA SER A 200 -9.43 -11.19 13.33
C SER A 200 -8.10 -11.90 13.55
N GLY A 201 -7.87 -12.37 14.78
CA GLY A 201 -6.68 -13.15 15.11
C GLY A 201 -6.52 -14.41 14.26
N GLN A 202 -7.63 -15.07 13.89
CA GLN A 202 -7.65 -16.26 13.03
C GLN A 202 -7.26 -15.89 11.57
N GLN A 203 -7.82 -14.80 11.03
CA GLN A 203 -7.45 -14.32 9.69
C GLN A 203 -5.98 -13.92 9.63
N GLN A 204 -5.50 -13.21 10.66
CA GLN A 204 -4.08 -12.84 10.72
C GLN A 204 -3.18 -14.07 10.80
N GLU A 205 -3.54 -15.09 11.58
CA GLU A 205 -2.78 -16.36 11.65
C GLU A 205 -2.72 -17.03 10.28
N ALA A 206 -3.83 -17.12 9.56
CA ALA A 206 -3.87 -17.68 8.21
C ALA A 206 -2.94 -16.93 7.25
N VAL A 207 -2.85 -15.59 7.35
CA VAL A 207 -1.88 -14.80 6.56
C VAL A 207 -0.44 -15.16 6.95
N ILE A 208 -0.14 -15.21 8.25
CA ILE A 208 1.20 -15.53 8.77
C ILE A 208 1.63 -16.93 8.30
N ASP A 209 0.78 -17.93 8.49
CA ASP A 209 1.06 -19.31 8.11
C ASP A 209 1.30 -19.43 6.60
N THR A 210 0.46 -18.78 5.79
CA THR A 210 0.60 -18.80 4.33
C THR A 210 1.91 -18.15 3.88
N VAL A 211 2.29 -17.01 4.46
CA VAL A 211 3.56 -16.34 4.18
C VAL A 211 4.75 -17.19 4.61
N ARG A 212 4.69 -17.79 5.80
CA ARG A 212 5.75 -18.68 6.31
C ARG A 212 5.91 -19.93 5.45
N GLN A 213 4.82 -20.61 5.10
CA GLN A 213 4.83 -21.77 4.20
C GLN A 213 5.45 -21.45 2.83
N LEU A 214 5.25 -20.23 2.34
CA LEU A 214 5.76 -19.82 1.04
C LEU A 214 7.23 -19.42 1.08
N LEU A 215 7.67 -18.76 2.16
CA LEU A 215 8.98 -18.09 2.23
C LEU A 215 10.00 -18.75 3.16
N ALA A 216 9.62 -19.74 3.97
CA ALA A 216 10.56 -20.44 4.83
C ALA A 216 11.59 -21.26 4.00
N PRO A 217 12.87 -21.30 4.43
CA PRO A 217 13.95 -21.88 3.62
C PRO A 217 13.85 -23.39 3.35
N ASN A 218 13.02 -24.12 4.09
CA ASN A 218 12.93 -25.59 4.05
C ASN A 218 11.61 -26.11 3.45
N VAL A 219 10.86 -25.33 2.69
CA VAL A 219 9.64 -25.81 2.05
C VAL A 219 10.01 -26.63 0.81
N PRO A 220 9.71 -27.95 0.77
CA PRO A 220 9.93 -28.78 -0.40
C PRO A 220 9.24 -28.19 -1.64
N ALA A 221 9.88 -28.27 -2.80
CA ALA A 221 9.40 -27.66 -4.04
C ALA A 221 7.98 -28.14 -4.44
N GLN A 222 7.54 -29.29 -3.96
CA GLN A 222 6.19 -29.84 -4.19
C GLN A 222 5.08 -29.04 -3.50
N PHE A 223 5.36 -28.33 -2.38
CA PHE A 223 4.39 -27.44 -1.71
C PHE A 223 4.36 -26.03 -2.31
N ARG A 224 5.17 -25.77 -3.33
CA ARG A 224 5.18 -24.52 -4.10
C ARG A 224 4.21 -24.56 -5.29
N ARG A 225 3.52 -25.67 -5.52
CA ARG A 225 2.42 -25.80 -6.49
C ARG A 225 1.10 -25.71 -5.73
N ALA A 226 0.15 -24.93 -6.24
CA ALA A 226 -1.22 -24.99 -5.79
C ALA A 226 -1.72 -26.42 -5.99
N ASP A 227 -2.28 -27.04 -4.94
CA ASP A 227 -3.09 -28.25 -5.09
C ASP A 227 -4.30 -27.88 -5.95
N GLU A 228 -4.39 -28.48 -7.13
CA GLU A 228 -5.60 -28.51 -7.95
C GLU A 228 -6.62 -29.41 -7.21
N GLY A 229 -7.33 -28.87 -6.26
CA GLY A 229 -8.40 -29.63 -5.60
C GLY A 229 -8.82 -29.19 -4.21
N ASP A 230 -9.21 -27.94 -4.01
CA ASP A 230 -10.18 -27.62 -2.96
C ASP A 230 -10.84 -26.24 -3.25
N GLN A 231 -11.98 -26.27 -3.93
CA GLN A 231 -12.72 -25.08 -4.38
C GLN A 231 -13.69 -24.54 -3.31
N ASP A 232 -13.62 -24.96 -2.06
CA ASP A 232 -14.66 -24.63 -1.06
C ASP A 232 -14.17 -23.90 0.20
N ARG A 233 -13.26 -22.91 0.06
CA ARG A 233 -13.01 -21.94 1.16
C ARG A 233 -12.79 -20.54 0.65
N MET A 234 -13.84 -19.90 0.15
CA MET A 234 -13.84 -18.44 0.07
C MET A 234 -13.96 -17.84 1.48
N VAL A 235 -12.92 -17.16 1.94
CA VAL A 235 -12.99 -16.22 3.06
C VAL A 235 -12.58 -14.86 2.52
N ALA A 236 -13.54 -13.93 2.62
CA ALA A 236 -13.55 -12.56 2.15
C ALA A 236 -12.38 -11.68 2.68
#